data_23a63c772b935525c2891294addcd9e4
#
_entry.id   23a63c772b935525c2891294addcd9e4
#
_cell.length_a   1.000
_cell.length_b   1.000
_cell.length_c   1.000
_cell.angle_alpha   90.00
_cell.angle_beta   90.00
_cell.angle_gamma   90.00
#
_symmetry.space_group_name_H-M   'P 1'
#
loop_
_entity.id
_entity.type
_entity.pdbx_description
1 polymer ?
#
loop_
_entity_poly.entity_id
_entity_poly.type
_entity_poly.pdbx_seq_one_letter_code
_entity_poly.pdbx_strand_id
1 'polypeptide(L)'
;MRTYGPGFARAYNRLWAEFASGVAPRVQAFFETFPVSQRNRTVLDLCCGTGQLARHFLEAGYRVVGIDLSESMLEWARHNNAAYVAAGQARFLLGDAREFQLEEPAGLVVSTYDSLNHLPDLTDLRRCFVCTHRALDPEGLFVFDLNTRLGFRQRWNNITVLEGEEHLVVIRGIYGGWGDRALMRISGFVRAGEAWERFEDTVEETAFAIGDVREALGAAGFQVTWPALLSDLSTSLQDPEAHGRVFVVALKGP
;
A
#
# COMPACT_ATOMS: atom_id res chain seq x y z
N MET A 1 7.64 -10.66 -11.06
CA MET A 1 6.77 -9.47 -10.98
C MET A 1 7.45 -8.35 -11.73
N ARG A 2 6.75 -7.60 -12.59
CA ARG A 2 7.35 -6.47 -13.31
C ARG A 2 7.30 -5.25 -12.38
N THR A 3 8.41 -4.58 -12.17
CA THR A 3 8.48 -3.36 -11.36
C THR A 3 8.11 -2.14 -12.19
N TYR A 4 7.56 -1.13 -11.58
CA TYR A 4 7.24 0.14 -12.23
C TYR A 4 8.51 0.86 -12.72
N GLY A 5 8.48 1.32 -13.98
CA GLY A 5 9.59 2.05 -14.58
C GLY A 5 9.58 3.55 -14.24
N PRO A 6 10.66 4.30 -14.64
CA PRO A 6 10.83 5.71 -14.29
C PRO A 6 9.68 6.61 -14.75
N GLY A 7 9.17 6.42 -15.97
CA GLY A 7 8.07 7.21 -16.51
C GLY A 7 6.78 7.03 -15.73
N PHE A 8 6.45 5.78 -15.36
CA PHE A 8 5.30 5.50 -14.50
C PHE A 8 5.49 6.10 -13.10
N ALA A 9 6.66 5.93 -12.48
CA ALA A 9 6.93 6.47 -11.15
C ALA A 9 6.80 8.01 -11.12
N ARG A 10 7.23 8.71 -12.16
CA ARG A 10 7.04 10.16 -12.34
C ARG A 10 5.56 10.52 -12.44
N ALA A 11 4.79 9.80 -13.26
CA ALA A 11 3.35 10.01 -13.39
C ALA A 11 2.62 9.73 -12.07
N TYR A 12 2.98 8.63 -11.39
CA TYR A 12 2.41 8.23 -10.11
C TYR A 12 2.63 9.31 -9.04
N ASN A 13 3.87 9.79 -8.90
CA ASN A 13 4.21 10.83 -7.93
C ASN A 13 3.39 12.12 -8.11
N ARG A 14 2.99 12.41 -9.34
CA ARG A 14 2.22 13.63 -9.68
C ARG A 14 0.71 13.43 -9.52
N LEU A 15 0.18 12.25 -9.90
CA LEU A 15 -1.26 12.06 -10.10
C LEU A 15 -1.96 11.30 -8.97
N TRP A 16 -1.23 10.49 -8.20
CA TRP A 16 -1.85 9.59 -7.21
C TRP A 16 -1.46 9.86 -5.76
N ALA A 17 -0.80 10.98 -5.49
CA ALA A 17 -0.41 11.39 -4.13
C ALA A 17 -1.61 11.62 -3.18
N GLU A 18 -2.77 12.03 -3.72
CA GLU A 18 -3.94 12.40 -2.91
C GLU A 18 -4.53 11.23 -2.12
N PHE A 19 -4.40 10.00 -2.60
CA PHE A 19 -4.90 8.83 -1.88
C PHE A 19 -4.25 8.73 -0.49
N ALA A 20 -2.94 8.85 -0.43
CA ALA A 20 -2.19 8.80 0.83
C ALA A 20 -2.62 9.91 1.80
N SER A 21 -2.88 11.12 1.29
CA SER A 21 -3.37 12.26 2.11
C SER A 21 -4.73 12.01 2.75
N GLY A 22 -5.59 11.22 2.12
CA GLY A 22 -6.89 10.83 2.68
C GLY A 22 -6.79 9.70 3.70
N VAL A 23 -5.83 8.79 3.53
CA VAL A 23 -5.68 7.57 4.33
C VAL A 23 -4.83 7.80 5.57
N ALA A 24 -3.66 8.42 5.42
CA ALA A 24 -2.66 8.49 6.47
C ALA A 24 -3.15 9.13 7.78
N PRO A 25 -3.90 10.27 7.78
CA PRO A 25 -4.40 10.87 9.01
C PRO A 25 -5.37 9.95 9.78
N ARG A 26 -6.18 9.18 9.07
CA ARG A 26 -7.16 8.27 9.68
C ARG A 26 -6.49 7.03 10.28
N VAL A 27 -5.50 6.48 9.59
CA VAL A 27 -4.70 5.37 10.11
C VAL A 27 -3.89 5.83 11.33
N GLN A 28 -3.29 7.02 11.30
CA GLN A 28 -2.58 7.59 12.44
C GLN A 28 -3.50 7.76 13.64
N ALA A 29 -4.64 8.45 13.48
CA ALA A 29 -5.59 8.68 14.57
C ALA A 29 -6.08 7.38 15.18
N PHE A 30 -6.32 6.35 14.35
CA PHE A 30 -6.70 5.03 14.81
C PHE A 30 -5.53 4.34 15.56
N PHE A 31 -4.32 4.34 15.03
CA PHE A 31 -3.14 3.78 15.69
C PHE A 31 -2.87 4.43 17.06
N GLU A 32 -3.07 5.73 17.18
CA GLU A 32 -2.85 6.48 18.43
C GLU A 32 -3.81 6.11 19.55
N THR A 33 -4.88 5.36 19.27
CA THR A 33 -5.76 4.78 20.31
C THR A 33 -5.17 3.54 21.00
N PHE A 34 -4.09 2.95 20.47
CA PHE A 34 -3.46 1.75 21.01
C PHE A 34 -2.23 2.09 21.87
N PRO A 35 -2.02 1.40 23.01
CA PRO A 35 -0.89 1.67 23.91
C PRO A 35 0.48 1.58 23.23
N VAL A 36 0.64 0.70 22.22
CA VAL A 36 1.90 0.56 21.47
C VAL A 36 2.34 1.85 20.80
N SER A 37 1.43 2.73 20.39
CA SER A 37 1.73 4.02 19.77
C SER A 37 2.53 4.97 20.67
N GLN A 38 2.40 4.82 21.99
CA GLN A 38 3.12 5.62 22.97
C GLN A 38 4.54 5.13 23.24
N ARG A 39 4.80 3.84 23.06
CA ARG A 39 6.12 3.22 23.30
C ARG A 39 6.95 3.01 22.05
N ASN A 40 6.31 2.86 20.89
CA ASN A 40 6.99 2.65 19.61
C ASN A 40 6.37 3.51 18.50
N ARG A 41 7.05 4.58 18.13
CA ARG A 41 6.66 5.51 17.06
C ARG A 41 7.40 5.22 15.74
N THR A 42 7.69 3.95 15.48
CA THR A 42 8.25 3.50 14.20
C THR A 42 7.12 2.94 13.32
N VAL A 43 7.05 3.39 12.10
CA VAL A 43 6.10 2.94 11.07
C VAL A 43 6.86 2.25 9.95
N LEU A 44 6.43 1.06 9.57
CA LEU A 44 6.79 0.45 8.29
C LEU A 44 5.72 0.79 7.26
N ASP A 45 6.10 1.53 6.23
CA ASP A 45 5.29 1.75 5.02
C ASP A 45 5.67 0.69 3.99
N LEU A 46 4.88 -0.39 3.93
CA LEU A 46 5.11 -1.56 3.09
C LEU A 46 4.47 -1.35 1.72
N CYS A 47 5.25 -1.47 0.65
CA CYS A 47 4.92 -1.04 -0.71
C CYS A 47 4.74 0.50 -0.76
N CYS A 48 5.71 1.23 -0.25
CA CYS A 48 5.61 2.67 0.04
C CYS A 48 5.50 3.58 -1.20
N GLY A 49 5.70 3.03 -2.40
CA GLY A 49 5.66 3.79 -3.64
C GLY A 49 6.58 5.01 -3.60
N THR A 50 6.02 6.19 -3.87
CA THR A 50 6.76 7.46 -3.89
C THR A 50 6.77 8.19 -2.54
N GLY A 51 6.36 7.51 -1.44
CA GLY A 51 6.59 7.93 -0.04
C GLY A 51 5.67 9.02 0.49
N GLN A 52 4.47 9.21 -0.05
CA GLN A 52 3.52 10.22 0.44
C GLN A 52 2.90 9.84 1.79
N LEU A 53 2.57 8.56 1.99
CA LEU A 53 2.09 8.08 3.28
C LEU A 53 3.18 8.22 4.35
N ALA A 54 4.41 7.79 4.01
CA ALA A 54 5.59 7.98 4.86
C ALA A 54 5.76 9.45 5.27
N ARG A 55 5.60 10.39 4.33
CA ARG A 55 5.71 11.83 4.59
C ARG A 55 4.79 12.31 5.71
N HIS A 56 3.53 11.88 5.70
CA HIS A 56 2.58 12.25 6.74
C HIS A 56 3.05 11.82 8.14
N PHE A 57 3.49 10.56 8.28
CA PHE A 57 3.98 10.07 9.57
C PHE A 57 5.27 10.77 10.03
N LEU A 58 6.17 11.08 9.10
CA LEU A 58 7.39 11.84 9.39
C LEU A 58 7.07 13.25 9.91
N GLU A 59 6.10 13.94 9.28
CA GLU A 59 5.61 15.27 9.73
C GLU A 59 4.96 15.21 11.11
N ALA A 60 4.33 14.07 11.44
CA ALA A 60 3.77 13.81 12.77
C ALA A 60 4.83 13.35 13.81
N GLY A 61 6.11 13.31 13.45
CA GLY A 61 7.22 12.98 14.36
C GLY A 61 7.46 11.48 14.56
N TYR A 62 7.01 10.64 13.64
CA TYR A 62 7.34 9.22 13.62
C TYR A 62 8.68 8.96 12.91
N ARG A 63 9.28 7.82 13.18
CA ARG A 63 10.34 7.24 12.34
C ARG A 63 9.69 6.34 11.30
N VAL A 64 10.15 6.39 10.05
CA VAL A 64 9.57 5.59 8.98
C VAL A 64 10.63 4.77 8.26
N VAL A 65 10.31 3.49 8.07
CA VAL A 65 10.98 2.62 7.11
C VAL A 65 10.00 2.37 5.96
N GLY A 66 10.37 2.75 4.73
CA GLY A 66 9.60 2.45 3.53
C GLY A 66 10.25 1.28 2.79
N ILE A 67 9.47 0.31 2.35
CA ILE A 67 9.93 -0.79 1.50
C ILE A 67 9.10 -0.79 0.22
N ASP A 68 9.77 -0.86 -0.94
CA ASP A 68 9.12 -1.03 -2.23
C ASP A 68 9.97 -1.90 -3.16
N LEU A 69 9.34 -2.58 -4.10
CA LEU A 69 10.01 -3.45 -5.09
C LEU A 69 10.60 -2.63 -6.25
N SER A 70 10.16 -1.40 -6.47
CA SER A 70 10.58 -0.51 -7.56
C SER A 70 11.59 0.52 -7.10
N GLU A 71 12.83 0.42 -7.59
CA GLU A 71 13.84 1.46 -7.34
C GLU A 71 13.40 2.83 -7.86
N SER A 72 12.71 2.88 -9.01
CA SER A 72 12.19 4.13 -9.56
C SER A 72 11.17 4.82 -8.65
N MET A 73 10.36 4.05 -7.91
CA MET A 73 9.48 4.59 -6.87
C MET A 73 10.28 5.11 -5.68
N LEU A 74 11.28 4.33 -5.23
CA LEU A 74 12.11 4.69 -4.08
C LEU A 74 12.99 5.92 -4.32
N GLU A 75 13.43 6.18 -5.55
CA GLU A 75 14.09 7.43 -5.91
C GLU A 75 13.20 8.63 -5.59
N TRP A 76 11.92 8.56 -5.96
CA TRP A 76 10.94 9.60 -5.60
C TRP A 76 10.66 9.64 -4.10
N ALA A 77 10.54 8.49 -3.44
CA ALA A 77 10.34 8.44 -1.99
C ALA A 77 11.46 9.16 -1.23
N ARG A 78 12.72 8.90 -1.60
CA ARG A 78 13.91 9.57 -1.03
C ARG A 78 13.92 11.07 -1.37
N HIS A 79 13.59 11.44 -2.60
CA HIS A 79 13.52 12.83 -3.03
C HIS A 79 12.44 13.61 -2.24
N ASN A 80 11.22 13.07 -2.19
CA ASN A 80 10.10 13.68 -1.50
C ASN A 80 10.34 13.86 0.00
N ASN A 81 11.16 12.99 0.61
CA ASN A 81 11.44 12.95 2.04
C ASN A 81 12.91 13.27 2.38
N ALA A 82 13.62 14.00 1.51
CA ALA A 82 15.08 14.17 1.59
C ALA A 82 15.56 14.73 2.94
N ALA A 83 14.84 15.68 3.52
CA ALA A 83 15.19 16.26 4.82
C ALA A 83 15.13 15.21 5.95
N TYR A 84 14.13 14.34 5.93
CA TYR A 84 13.97 13.27 6.93
C TYR A 84 14.96 12.13 6.75
N VAL A 85 15.32 11.83 5.49
CA VAL A 85 16.40 10.87 5.19
C VAL A 85 17.72 11.39 5.71
N ALA A 86 18.04 12.66 5.45
CA ALA A 86 19.27 13.29 5.94
C ALA A 86 19.33 13.37 7.47
N ALA A 87 18.18 13.52 8.14
CA ALA A 87 18.07 13.52 9.60
C ALA A 87 18.07 12.11 10.22
N GLY A 88 18.11 11.03 9.41
CA GLY A 88 18.05 9.65 9.89
C GLY A 88 16.67 9.23 10.42
N GLN A 89 15.62 9.98 10.14
CA GLN A 89 14.25 9.70 10.55
C GLN A 89 13.51 8.81 9.54
N ALA A 90 13.96 8.78 8.28
CA ALA A 90 13.40 7.96 7.21
C ALA A 90 14.46 7.08 6.54
N ARG A 91 14.09 5.86 6.21
CA ARG A 91 14.88 4.94 5.36
C ARG A 91 13.96 4.35 4.29
N PHE A 92 14.39 4.36 3.03
CA PHE A 92 13.66 3.77 1.91
C PHE A 92 14.51 2.68 1.26
N LEU A 93 14.02 1.44 1.34
CA LEU A 93 14.77 0.21 1.05
C LEU A 93 14.11 -0.54 -0.11
N LEU A 94 14.95 -1.00 -1.06
CA LEU A 94 14.51 -1.93 -2.09
C LEU A 94 14.26 -3.29 -1.44
N GLY A 95 13.04 -3.82 -1.59
CA GLY A 95 12.68 -5.10 -0.99
C GLY A 95 11.34 -5.63 -1.48
N ASP A 96 11.17 -6.93 -1.31
CA ASP A 96 9.94 -7.65 -1.63
C ASP A 96 9.10 -7.82 -0.37
N ALA A 97 7.80 -7.48 -0.44
CA ALA A 97 6.88 -7.64 0.67
C ALA A 97 6.76 -9.09 1.19
N ARG A 98 7.18 -10.06 0.39
CA ARG A 98 7.16 -11.50 0.75
C ARG A 98 8.40 -11.98 1.51
N GLU A 99 9.47 -11.17 1.55
CA GLU A 99 10.76 -11.58 2.12
C GLU A 99 11.59 -10.39 2.61
N PHE A 100 11.10 -9.69 3.59
CA PHE A 100 11.82 -8.59 4.21
C PHE A 100 12.07 -8.82 5.69
N GLN A 101 13.01 -8.08 6.25
CA GLN A 101 13.31 -8.02 7.68
C GLN A 101 13.57 -6.58 8.08
N LEU A 102 13.15 -6.21 9.29
CA LEU A 102 13.52 -4.95 9.93
C LEU A 102 14.60 -5.20 10.98
N GLU A 103 15.50 -4.23 11.14
CA GLU A 103 16.52 -4.23 12.20
C GLU A 103 15.87 -4.00 13.58
N GLU A 104 14.86 -3.13 13.63
CA GLU A 104 14.06 -2.84 14.83
C GLU A 104 12.57 -3.04 14.51
N PRO A 105 11.78 -3.60 15.44
CA PRO A 105 10.35 -3.78 15.20
C PRO A 105 9.63 -2.43 15.05
N ALA A 106 8.55 -2.43 14.28
CA ALA A 106 7.65 -1.30 14.12
C ALA A 106 6.43 -1.41 15.03
N GLY A 107 5.93 -0.29 15.54
CA GLY A 107 4.65 -0.24 16.25
C GLY A 107 3.47 -0.38 15.30
N LEU A 108 3.64 0.11 14.07
CA LEU A 108 2.64 0.08 13.01
C LEU A 108 3.26 -0.37 11.69
N VAL A 109 2.62 -1.30 11.01
CA VAL A 109 2.86 -1.58 9.58
C VAL A 109 1.63 -1.12 8.79
N VAL A 110 1.86 -0.41 7.70
CA VAL A 110 0.81 0.06 6.80
C VAL A 110 1.14 -0.37 5.37
N SER A 111 0.15 -0.88 4.64
CA SER A 111 0.28 -1.11 3.19
C SER A 111 -1.02 -0.67 2.52
N THR A 112 -0.98 0.40 1.74
CA THR A 112 -2.19 1.03 1.22
C THR A 112 -2.20 1.12 -0.29
N TYR A 113 -3.36 1.50 -0.81
CA TYR A 113 -3.63 1.64 -2.23
C TYR A 113 -3.55 0.30 -2.98
N ASP A 114 -4.30 -0.69 -2.44
CA ASP A 114 -4.42 -2.05 -3.02
C ASP A 114 -3.08 -2.74 -3.33
N SER A 115 -1.99 -2.29 -2.71
CA SER A 115 -0.65 -2.81 -3.00
C SER A 115 -0.54 -4.33 -2.82
N LEU A 116 -1.24 -4.91 -1.85
CA LEU A 116 -1.20 -6.35 -1.63
C LEU A 116 -2.05 -7.15 -2.62
N ASN A 117 -2.96 -6.51 -3.37
CA ASN A 117 -3.62 -7.18 -4.51
C ASN A 117 -2.65 -7.53 -5.65
N HIS A 118 -1.47 -6.88 -5.72
CA HIS A 118 -0.42 -7.22 -6.70
C HIS A 118 0.24 -8.57 -6.44
N LEU A 119 0.05 -9.17 -5.27
CA LEU A 119 0.56 -10.51 -4.99
C LEU A 119 -0.23 -11.54 -5.80
N PRO A 120 0.47 -12.52 -6.42
CA PRO A 120 -0.16 -13.38 -7.43
C PRO A 120 -1.15 -14.38 -6.86
N ASP A 121 -1.01 -14.74 -5.59
CA ASP A 121 -1.85 -15.75 -4.94
C ASP A 121 -1.82 -15.65 -3.41
N LEU A 122 -2.66 -16.45 -2.77
CA LEU A 122 -2.78 -16.49 -1.31
C LEU A 122 -1.50 -17.02 -0.63
N THR A 123 -0.68 -17.80 -1.31
CA THR A 123 0.59 -18.31 -0.76
C THR A 123 1.58 -17.17 -0.57
N ASP A 124 1.71 -16.31 -1.59
CA ASP A 124 2.56 -15.13 -1.51
C ASP A 124 2.02 -14.11 -0.50
N LEU A 125 0.69 -13.97 -0.41
CA LEU A 125 0.07 -13.12 0.61
C LEU A 125 0.37 -13.63 2.04
N ARG A 126 0.32 -14.94 2.27
CA ARG A 126 0.73 -15.56 3.55
C ARG A 126 2.19 -15.29 3.90
N ARG A 127 3.09 -15.38 2.91
CA ARG A 127 4.52 -15.03 3.12
C ARG A 127 4.68 -13.58 3.56
N CYS A 128 3.98 -12.65 2.91
CA CYS A 128 3.94 -11.25 3.30
C CYS A 128 3.45 -11.08 4.76
N PHE A 129 2.38 -11.76 5.15
CA PHE A 129 1.84 -11.68 6.51
C PHE A 129 2.81 -12.23 7.57
N VAL A 130 3.54 -13.30 7.27
CA VAL A 130 4.58 -13.84 8.17
C VAL A 130 5.71 -12.82 8.36
N CYS A 131 6.18 -12.18 7.29
CA CYS A 131 7.21 -11.13 7.38
C CYS A 131 6.70 -9.92 8.16
N THR A 132 5.47 -9.49 7.92
CA THR A 132 4.83 -8.37 8.61
C THR A 132 4.65 -8.67 10.11
N HIS A 133 4.20 -9.87 10.46
CA HIS A 133 4.06 -10.27 11.87
C HIS A 133 5.41 -10.24 12.60
N ARG A 134 6.49 -10.70 11.95
CA ARG A 134 7.84 -10.64 12.53
C ARG A 134 8.35 -9.22 12.71
N ALA A 135 8.02 -8.32 11.78
CA ALA A 135 8.44 -6.93 11.78
C ALA A 135 7.71 -6.06 12.81
N LEU A 136 6.60 -6.53 13.37
CA LEU A 136 5.83 -5.80 14.37
C LEU A 136 6.35 -6.03 15.79
N ASP A 137 6.27 -4.99 16.59
CA ASP A 137 6.40 -5.06 18.05
C ASP A 137 5.23 -5.88 18.68
N PRO A 138 5.38 -6.46 19.86
CA PRO A 138 4.22 -6.96 20.60
C PRO A 138 3.10 -5.93 20.70
N GLU A 139 1.85 -6.36 20.50
CA GLU A 139 0.65 -5.51 20.39
C GLU A 139 0.67 -4.51 19.22
N GLY A 140 1.61 -4.63 18.28
CA GLY A 140 1.70 -3.81 17.09
C GLY A 140 0.55 -4.07 16.12
N LEU A 141 0.24 -3.06 15.31
CA LEU A 141 -0.84 -3.09 14.32
C LEU A 141 -0.31 -3.26 12.90
N PHE A 142 -1.04 -4.04 12.12
CA PHE A 142 -0.96 -4.04 10.67
C PHE A 142 -2.28 -3.54 10.07
N VAL A 143 -2.22 -2.48 9.24
CA VAL A 143 -3.36 -1.90 8.55
C VAL A 143 -3.07 -1.90 7.06
N PHE A 144 -3.94 -2.52 6.27
CA PHE A 144 -3.82 -2.52 4.81
C PHE A 144 -5.19 -2.49 4.15
N ASP A 145 -5.24 -2.12 2.87
CA ASP A 145 -6.47 -2.16 2.10
C ASP A 145 -6.39 -3.11 0.91
N LEU A 146 -7.54 -3.60 0.53
CA LEU A 146 -7.72 -4.46 -0.64
C LEU A 146 -8.91 -4.00 -1.49
N ASN A 147 -8.72 -4.09 -2.79
CA ASN A 147 -9.84 -4.16 -3.74
C ASN A 147 -10.51 -5.52 -3.62
N THR A 148 -11.82 -5.53 -3.44
CA THR A 148 -12.64 -6.74 -3.50
C THR A 148 -13.03 -7.06 -4.95
N ARG A 149 -13.64 -8.24 -5.17
CA ARG A 149 -14.24 -8.57 -6.47
C ARG A 149 -15.26 -7.52 -6.93
N LEU A 150 -16.03 -6.96 -6.00
CA LEU A 150 -16.96 -5.87 -6.30
C LEU A 150 -16.21 -4.62 -6.77
N GLY A 151 -15.12 -4.26 -6.12
CA GLY A 151 -14.28 -3.12 -6.50
C GLY A 151 -13.71 -3.25 -7.91
N PHE A 152 -13.22 -4.43 -8.27
CA PHE A 152 -12.77 -4.70 -9.63
C PHE A 152 -13.89 -4.58 -10.66
N ARG A 153 -15.07 -5.15 -10.38
CA ARG A 153 -16.23 -5.02 -11.28
C ARG A 153 -16.65 -3.58 -11.51
N GLN A 154 -16.61 -2.76 -10.48
CA GLN A 154 -17.08 -1.37 -10.53
C GLN A 154 -16.07 -0.42 -11.17
N ARG A 155 -14.76 -0.65 -10.98
CA ARG A 155 -13.73 0.33 -11.33
C ARG A 155 -12.76 -0.11 -12.42
N TRP A 156 -12.64 -1.43 -12.69
CA TRP A 156 -11.62 -1.94 -13.60
C TRP A 156 -12.12 -2.24 -15.03
N ASN A 157 -13.40 -2.12 -15.31
CA ASN A 157 -13.96 -2.33 -16.66
C ASN A 157 -14.24 -0.99 -17.34
N ASN A 158 -13.26 -0.10 -17.30
CA ASN A 158 -13.40 1.23 -17.90
C ASN A 158 -12.10 1.68 -18.56
N ILE A 159 -12.21 2.81 -19.26
CA ILE A 159 -11.07 3.57 -19.76
C ILE A 159 -11.13 4.94 -19.09
N THR A 160 -10.05 5.31 -18.41
CA THR A 160 -9.89 6.63 -17.83
C THR A 160 -8.77 7.36 -18.56
N VAL A 161 -8.98 8.61 -18.92
CA VAL A 161 -7.97 9.49 -19.48
C VAL A 161 -7.72 10.61 -18.48
N LEU A 162 -6.47 10.76 -18.09
CA LEU A 162 -6.00 11.86 -17.26
C LEU A 162 -5.17 12.77 -18.17
N GLU A 163 -5.66 13.99 -18.39
CA GLU A 163 -5.02 14.96 -19.27
C GLU A 163 -4.73 16.25 -18.51
N GLY A 164 -3.55 16.80 -18.71
CA GLY A 164 -3.09 18.06 -18.16
C GLY A 164 -1.92 18.60 -18.94
N GLU A 165 -1.42 19.78 -18.57
CA GLU A 165 -0.32 20.46 -19.29
C GLU A 165 0.98 19.64 -19.33
N GLU A 166 1.18 18.74 -18.36
CA GLU A 166 2.42 17.98 -18.20
C GLU A 166 2.23 16.46 -18.24
N HIS A 167 1.03 15.98 -18.58
CA HIS A 167 0.76 14.55 -18.70
C HIS A 167 -0.45 14.27 -19.59
N LEU A 168 -0.38 13.11 -20.22
CA LEU A 168 -1.51 12.41 -20.84
C LEU A 168 -1.37 10.94 -20.46
N VAL A 169 -2.29 10.43 -19.64
CA VAL A 169 -2.27 9.05 -19.16
C VAL A 169 -3.58 8.38 -19.50
N VAL A 170 -3.50 7.21 -20.11
CA VAL A 170 -4.64 6.36 -20.45
C VAL A 170 -4.56 5.10 -19.62
N ILE A 171 -5.57 4.88 -18.81
CA ILE A 171 -5.73 3.71 -17.94
C ILE A 171 -6.84 2.84 -18.51
N ARG A 172 -6.55 1.57 -18.78
CA ARG A 172 -7.50 0.58 -19.28
C ARG A 172 -7.53 -0.61 -18.36
N GLY A 173 -8.61 -0.74 -17.60
CA GLY A 173 -8.83 -1.89 -16.72
C GLY A 173 -9.64 -2.97 -17.41
N ILE A 174 -9.37 -4.23 -17.09
CA ILE A 174 -10.11 -5.41 -17.54
C ILE A 174 -10.27 -6.36 -16.37
N TYR A 175 -11.51 -6.63 -16.00
CA TYR A 175 -11.87 -7.67 -15.04
C TYR A 175 -13.07 -8.46 -15.58
N GLY A 176 -12.82 -9.67 -16.08
CA GLY A 176 -13.85 -10.48 -16.74
C GLY A 176 -14.82 -11.16 -15.78
N GLY A 177 -14.59 -11.12 -14.48
CA GLY A 177 -15.40 -11.83 -13.48
C GLY A 177 -15.24 -13.37 -13.51
N TRP A 178 -14.35 -13.88 -14.35
CA TRP A 178 -14.03 -15.31 -14.51
C TRP A 178 -12.72 -15.61 -13.78
N GLY A 179 -12.78 -15.81 -12.50
CA GLY A 179 -11.59 -15.96 -11.67
C GLY A 179 -11.23 -14.66 -10.92
N ASP A 180 -10.05 -14.67 -10.32
CA ASP A 180 -9.64 -13.67 -9.36
C ASP A 180 -8.62 -12.65 -9.90
N ARG A 181 -8.29 -12.71 -11.20
CA ARG A 181 -7.30 -11.84 -11.83
C ARG A 181 -7.93 -10.63 -12.51
N ALA A 182 -7.42 -9.45 -12.19
CA ALA A 182 -7.73 -8.19 -12.84
C ALA A 182 -6.46 -7.66 -13.54
N LEU A 183 -6.62 -7.04 -14.70
CA LEU A 183 -5.54 -6.47 -15.50
C LEU A 183 -5.79 -4.98 -15.71
N MET A 184 -4.76 -4.17 -15.55
CA MET A 184 -4.81 -2.75 -15.87
C MET A 184 -3.59 -2.40 -16.72
N ARG A 185 -3.83 -1.88 -17.92
CA ARG A 185 -2.80 -1.31 -18.77
C ARG A 185 -2.79 0.21 -18.60
N ILE A 186 -1.67 0.74 -18.19
CA ILE A 186 -1.45 2.17 -18.01
C ILE A 186 -0.40 2.61 -19.01
N SER A 187 -0.76 3.54 -19.88
CA SER A 187 0.17 4.05 -20.88
C SER A 187 0.01 5.56 -21.02
N GLY A 188 1.09 6.26 -21.31
CA GLY A 188 1.00 7.70 -21.43
C GLY A 188 2.32 8.38 -21.73
N PHE A 189 2.25 9.68 -21.62
CA PHE A 189 3.38 10.59 -21.69
C PHE A 189 3.38 11.48 -20.45
N VAL A 190 4.54 11.72 -19.89
CA VAL A 190 4.74 12.63 -18.76
C VAL A 190 5.90 13.56 -19.05
N ARG A 191 5.78 14.80 -18.64
CA ARG A 191 6.82 15.81 -18.86
C ARG A 191 8.06 15.52 -17.99
N ALA A 192 9.23 15.50 -18.63
CA ALA A 192 10.53 15.31 -18.00
C ALA A 192 11.46 16.45 -18.42
N GLY A 193 11.42 17.59 -17.71
CA GLY A 193 12.06 18.83 -18.13
C GLY A 193 11.40 19.39 -19.40
N GLU A 194 12.18 19.57 -20.47
CA GLU A 194 11.65 20.05 -21.77
C GLU A 194 11.12 18.92 -22.67
N ALA A 195 11.41 17.65 -22.32
CA ALA A 195 11.02 16.49 -23.10
C ALA A 195 9.74 15.83 -22.57
N TRP A 196 9.14 14.97 -23.41
CA TRP A 196 8.07 14.07 -23.02
C TRP A 196 8.61 12.64 -22.95
N GLU A 197 8.41 12.01 -21.81
CA GLU A 197 8.76 10.60 -21.59
C GLU A 197 7.53 9.72 -21.81
N ARG A 198 7.62 8.76 -22.74
CA ARG A 198 6.59 7.75 -22.95
C ARG A 198 6.78 6.61 -21.98
N PHE A 199 5.71 6.15 -21.36
CA PHE A 199 5.72 4.94 -20.54
C PHE A 199 4.52 4.04 -20.87
N GLU A 200 4.68 2.77 -20.52
CA GLU A 200 3.63 1.77 -20.64
C GLU A 200 3.90 0.66 -19.63
N ASP A 201 2.95 0.43 -18.73
CA ASP A 201 2.98 -0.62 -17.73
C ASP A 201 1.69 -1.43 -17.77
N THR A 202 1.80 -2.72 -17.45
CA THR A 202 0.66 -3.60 -17.25
C THR A 202 0.70 -4.10 -15.82
N VAL A 203 -0.35 -3.82 -15.10
CA VAL A 203 -0.55 -4.16 -13.69
C VAL A 203 -1.49 -5.35 -13.63
N GLU A 204 -1.11 -6.35 -12.85
CA GLU A 204 -1.98 -7.47 -12.50
C GLU A 204 -2.31 -7.39 -11.03
N GLU A 205 -3.58 -7.56 -10.70
CA GLU A 205 -4.05 -7.67 -9.33
C GLU A 205 -4.90 -8.92 -9.14
N THR A 206 -4.88 -9.43 -7.91
CA THR A 206 -5.62 -10.62 -7.50
C THR A 206 -6.72 -10.22 -6.52
N ALA A 207 -7.94 -10.66 -6.77
CA ALA A 207 -9.05 -10.50 -5.83
C ALA A 207 -8.98 -11.62 -4.78
N PHE A 208 -8.62 -11.28 -3.57
CA PHE A 208 -8.66 -12.21 -2.45
C PHE A 208 -10.02 -12.17 -1.76
N ALA A 209 -10.57 -13.34 -1.40
CA ALA A 209 -11.72 -13.40 -0.53
C ALA A 209 -11.31 -12.96 0.90
N ILE A 210 -12.03 -12.04 1.49
CA ILE A 210 -11.66 -11.45 2.80
C ILE A 210 -11.65 -12.52 3.92
N GLY A 211 -12.48 -13.56 3.78
CA GLY A 211 -12.43 -14.73 4.67
C GLY A 211 -11.07 -15.44 4.64
N ASP A 212 -10.55 -15.72 3.44
CA ASP A 212 -9.25 -16.38 3.24
C ASP A 212 -8.08 -15.49 3.72
N VAL A 213 -8.21 -14.18 3.53
CA VAL A 213 -7.23 -13.20 4.04
C VAL A 213 -7.15 -13.25 5.56
N ARG A 214 -8.29 -13.28 6.24
CA ARG A 214 -8.33 -13.37 7.71
C ARG A 214 -7.78 -14.69 8.24
N GLU A 215 -8.10 -15.80 7.57
CA GLU A 215 -7.53 -17.11 7.91
C GLU A 215 -6.00 -17.09 7.74
N ALA A 216 -5.51 -16.50 6.64
CA ALA A 216 -4.07 -16.37 6.38
C ALA A 216 -3.36 -15.51 7.44
N LEU A 217 -3.97 -14.42 7.90
CA LEU A 217 -3.47 -13.59 8.99
C LEU A 217 -3.39 -14.38 10.31
N GLY A 218 -4.45 -15.11 10.66
CA GLY A 218 -4.45 -15.98 11.84
C GLY A 218 -3.35 -17.04 11.79
N ALA A 219 -3.16 -17.68 10.63
CA ALA A 219 -2.08 -18.64 10.41
C ALA A 219 -0.67 -18.02 10.49
N ALA A 220 -0.53 -16.72 10.19
CA ALA A 220 0.72 -15.98 10.35
C ALA A 220 1.00 -15.53 11.80
N GLY A 221 0.04 -15.69 12.71
CA GLY A 221 0.19 -15.39 14.15
C GLY A 221 -0.57 -14.16 14.65
N PHE A 222 -1.31 -13.45 13.80
CA PHE A 222 -2.15 -12.33 14.26
C PHE A 222 -3.32 -12.85 15.10
N GLN A 223 -3.50 -12.26 16.29
CA GLN A 223 -4.50 -12.75 17.24
C GLN A 223 -5.90 -12.24 16.98
N VAL A 224 -6.01 -10.98 16.54
CA VAL A 224 -7.29 -10.34 16.24
C VAL A 224 -7.22 -9.72 14.87
N THR A 225 -8.21 -10.02 14.03
CA THR A 225 -8.29 -9.46 12.66
C THR A 225 -9.72 -9.11 12.32
N TRP A 226 -9.92 -7.94 11.70
CA TRP A 226 -11.23 -7.55 11.21
C TRP A 226 -11.16 -6.69 9.96
N PRO A 227 -12.13 -6.84 9.04
CA PRO A 227 -12.33 -5.92 7.93
C PRO A 227 -13.09 -4.67 8.38
N ALA A 228 -12.75 -3.51 7.84
CA ALA A 228 -13.31 -2.23 8.22
C ALA A 228 -13.44 -1.30 7.00
N LEU A 229 -14.12 -0.17 7.16
CA LEU A 229 -14.03 0.95 6.24
C LEU A 229 -13.01 1.97 6.75
N LEU A 230 -12.39 2.71 5.83
CA LEU A 230 -11.49 3.80 6.22
C LEU A 230 -12.17 4.88 7.09
N SER A 231 -13.48 5.07 6.92
CA SER A 231 -14.26 6.01 7.73
C SER A 231 -14.37 5.63 9.21
N ASP A 232 -14.24 4.33 9.50
CA ASP A 232 -14.23 3.79 10.85
C ASP A 232 -13.46 2.47 10.88
N LEU A 233 -12.18 2.54 11.24
CA LEU A 233 -11.29 1.38 11.34
C LEU A 233 -11.55 0.53 12.60
N SER A 234 -12.33 1.04 13.55
CA SER A 234 -12.63 0.35 14.81
C SER A 234 -13.79 -0.65 14.69
N THR A 235 -14.68 -0.46 13.74
CA THR A 235 -15.88 -1.27 13.57
C THR A 235 -15.69 -2.34 12.51
N SER A 236 -15.90 -3.61 12.90
CA SER A 236 -15.84 -4.76 11.99
C SER A 236 -17.02 -4.79 11.03
N LEU A 237 -16.75 -4.90 9.74
CA LEU A 237 -17.77 -5.12 8.72
C LEU A 237 -18.36 -6.53 8.80
N GLN A 238 -19.69 -6.62 8.72
CA GLN A 238 -20.41 -7.89 8.67
C GLN A 238 -20.30 -8.56 7.28
N ASP A 239 -20.39 -7.76 6.22
CA ASP A 239 -20.27 -8.22 4.83
C ASP A 239 -19.21 -7.36 4.09
N PRO A 240 -17.92 -7.70 4.22
CA PRO A 240 -16.87 -6.95 3.56
C PRO A 240 -16.89 -7.07 2.03
N GLU A 241 -17.45 -8.16 1.48
CA GLU A 241 -17.53 -8.37 0.02
C GLU A 241 -18.59 -7.46 -0.64
N ALA A 242 -19.49 -6.86 0.14
CA ALA A 242 -20.44 -5.84 -0.33
C ALA A 242 -19.79 -4.46 -0.56
N HIS A 243 -18.49 -4.30 -0.24
CA HIS A 243 -17.76 -3.06 -0.42
C HIS A 243 -16.67 -3.20 -1.49
N GLY A 244 -16.49 -2.18 -2.33
CA GLY A 244 -15.53 -2.21 -3.43
C GLY A 244 -14.06 -2.11 -2.98
N ARG A 245 -13.82 -1.56 -1.79
CA ARG A 245 -12.53 -1.50 -1.11
C ARG A 245 -12.76 -1.67 0.38
N VAL A 246 -11.93 -2.49 1.00
CA VAL A 246 -11.97 -2.73 2.44
C VAL A 246 -10.59 -2.53 3.03
N PHE A 247 -10.54 -2.01 4.24
CA PHE A 247 -9.36 -2.06 5.08
C PHE A 247 -9.40 -3.30 5.94
N VAL A 248 -8.24 -3.87 6.19
CA VAL A 248 -8.08 -4.98 7.13
C VAL A 248 -7.14 -4.52 8.22
N VAL A 249 -7.59 -4.69 9.44
CA VAL A 249 -6.79 -4.43 10.64
C VAL A 249 -6.40 -5.77 11.25
N ALA A 250 -5.13 -5.91 11.59
CA ALA A 250 -4.61 -7.10 12.25
C ALA A 250 -3.73 -6.70 13.44
N LEU A 251 -3.99 -7.30 14.59
CA LEU A 251 -3.28 -7.05 15.85
C LEU A 251 -2.38 -8.23 16.18
N LYS A 252 -1.10 -7.94 16.40
CA LYS A 252 -0.15 -8.90 16.98
C LYS A 252 -0.41 -9.01 18.48
N GLY A 253 -0.34 -10.23 18.99
CA GLY A 253 -0.42 -10.46 20.43
C GLY A 253 0.74 -9.88 21.25
N PRO A 254 0.62 -9.95 22.59
CA PRO A 254 1.67 -9.54 23.53
C PRO A 254 2.93 -10.40 23.43
#